data_e7476c294a310d34487ecde42f52fc42
#
_entry.id   e7476c294a310d34487ecde42f52fc42
#
_cell.length_a   1.000
_cell.length_b   1.000
_cell.length_c   1.000
_cell.angle_alpha   90.00
_cell.angle_beta   90.00
_cell.angle_gamma   90.00
#
_symmetry.space_group_name_H-M   'P 1'
#
loop_
_entity.id
_entity.type
_entity.pdbx_description
1 polymer ?
#
loop_
_entity_poly.entity_id
_entity_poly.type
_entity_poly.pdbx_seq_one_letter_code
_entity_poly.pdbx_strand_id
1 'polypeptide(L)'
;MNNELHKKDIIDKISEKLVNEKIAIGGNGKKYKRKYHLKYTQKIIANVLDAFWNVVYESIENGDSIKINNYIKMEPKYYKAVKLNANGFNNITENIVPARYRIRFTMGERLKEACKRLSQKKCDDSATD
;
A
#
# COMPACT_ATOMS: atom_id res chain seq x y z
N MET A 1 2.31 18.32 -8.29
CA MET A 1 3.35 17.34 -8.64
C MET A 1 3.15 16.05 -7.88
N ASN A 2 3.05 14.97 -8.63
CA ASN A 2 2.90 13.66 -8.04
C ASN A 2 4.27 13.04 -7.81
N ASN A 3 4.64 12.92 -6.55
CA ASN A 3 5.89 12.28 -6.17
C ASN A 3 5.62 10.78 -5.94
N GLU A 4 6.40 9.97 -6.57
CA GLU A 4 6.36 8.53 -6.32
C GLU A 4 7.25 8.22 -5.13
N LEU A 5 6.68 7.62 -4.10
CA LEU A 5 7.41 7.22 -2.91
C LEU A 5 7.87 5.78 -3.05
N HIS A 6 9.16 5.58 -2.99
CA HIS A 6 9.76 4.26 -2.98
C HIS A 6 9.89 3.72 -1.55
N LYS A 7 10.21 2.46 -1.43
CA LYS A 7 10.35 1.79 -0.13
C LYS A 7 11.28 2.55 0.82
N LYS A 8 12.41 3.05 0.31
CA LYS A 8 13.37 3.81 1.10
C LYS A 8 12.75 5.09 1.67
N ASP A 9 11.98 5.81 0.85
CA ASP A 9 11.31 7.04 1.26
C ASP A 9 10.27 6.78 2.34
N ILE A 10 9.55 5.67 2.24
CA ILE A 10 8.56 5.25 3.23
C ILE A 10 9.24 4.93 4.56
N ILE A 11 10.36 4.21 4.52
CA ILE A 11 11.14 3.89 5.71
C ILE A 11 11.63 5.15 6.41
N ASP A 12 12.16 6.10 5.64
CA ASP A 12 12.64 7.38 6.19
C ASP A 12 11.50 8.16 6.85
N LYS A 13 10.34 8.21 6.22
CA LYS A 13 9.17 8.89 6.77
C LYS A 13 8.62 8.21 8.03
N ILE A 14 8.61 6.89 8.07
CA ILE A 14 8.22 6.15 9.26
C ILE A 14 9.18 6.45 10.41
N SER A 15 10.48 6.44 10.11
CA SER A 15 11.51 6.75 11.11
C SER A 15 11.32 8.16 11.68
N GLU A 16 11.09 9.16 10.84
CA GLU A 16 10.82 10.53 11.28
C GLU A 16 9.58 10.62 12.17
N LYS A 17 8.51 9.94 11.81
CA LYS A 17 7.28 9.96 12.60
C LYS A 17 7.48 9.32 13.97
N LEU A 18 8.21 8.22 14.04
CA LEU A 18 8.50 7.55 15.30
C LEU A 18 9.33 8.43 16.24
N VAL A 19 10.27 9.20 15.68
CA VAL A 19 11.08 10.15 16.45
C VAL A 19 10.24 11.34 16.91
N ASN A 20 9.45 11.93 16.00
CA ASN A 20 8.68 13.13 16.28
C ASN A 20 7.50 12.90 17.23
N GLU A 21 6.85 11.76 17.12
CA GLU A 21 5.73 11.39 17.97
C GLU A 21 6.16 10.85 19.34
N LYS A 22 7.44 10.81 19.60
CA LYS A 22 8.00 10.31 20.86
C LYS A 22 7.49 8.92 21.24
N ILE A 23 7.24 8.09 20.25
CA ILE A 23 6.81 6.73 20.48
C ILE A 23 7.98 5.96 21.09
N ALA A 24 7.80 5.52 22.32
CA ALA A 24 8.81 4.74 23.00
C ALA A 24 8.91 3.34 22.37
N ILE A 25 9.94 3.13 21.58
CA ILE A 25 10.26 1.79 21.07
C ILE A 25 11.09 1.09 22.16
N GLY A 26 10.43 0.32 22.96
CA GLY A 26 11.08 -0.42 24.04
C GLY A 26 10.28 -0.40 25.32
N GLY A 27 10.19 -1.54 25.98
CA GLY A 27 9.47 -1.68 27.22
C GLY A 27 9.98 -0.70 28.30
N ASN A 28 9.09 -0.18 29.10
CA ASN A 28 9.30 0.65 30.28
C ASN A 28 9.31 2.16 30.09
N GLY A 29 8.89 2.70 28.97
CA GLY A 29 8.69 4.14 28.80
C GLY A 29 9.91 5.03 28.99
N LYS A 30 11.10 4.45 29.02
CA LYS A 30 12.34 5.22 29.11
C LYS A 30 12.72 5.77 27.74
N LYS A 31 12.79 7.09 27.66
CA LYS A 31 13.24 7.79 26.46
C LYS A 31 14.76 7.63 26.32
N TYR A 32 15.19 6.78 25.40
CA TYR A 32 16.61 6.68 25.10
C TYR A 32 16.99 7.71 24.05
N LYS A 33 17.69 8.77 24.46
CA LYS A 33 18.31 9.74 23.56
C LYS A 33 19.66 9.21 23.09
N ARG A 34 19.70 8.36 22.07
CA ARG A 34 20.97 7.88 21.53
C ARG A 34 21.05 8.19 20.05
N LYS A 35 22.13 8.85 19.63
CA LYS A 35 22.36 9.29 18.23
C LYS A 35 22.40 8.16 17.21
N TYR A 36 22.67 6.92 17.59
CA TYR A 36 22.70 5.77 16.69
C TYR A 36 21.36 5.07 16.54
N HIS A 37 20.32 5.54 17.22
CA HIS A 37 18.98 4.97 17.14
C HIS A 37 18.35 5.08 15.76
N LEU A 38 18.67 6.11 15.01
CA LEU A 38 18.08 6.32 13.68
C LEU A 38 18.45 5.24 12.68
N LYS A 39 19.73 4.86 12.59
CA LYS A 39 20.17 3.79 11.67
C LYS A 39 19.63 2.43 12.08
N TYR A 40 19.61 2.15 13.36
CA TYR A 40 19.08 0.90 13.89
C TYR A 40 17.57 0.80 13.67
N THR A 41 16.87 1.89 13.88
CA THR A 41 15.43 2.00 13.65
C THR A 41 15.08 1.78 12.20
N GLN A 42 15.82 2.37 11.26
CA GLN A 42 15.60 2.19 9.83
C GLN A 42 15.78 0.74 9.40
N LYS A 43 16.78 0.05 9.91
CA LYS A 43 17.01 -1.37 9.63
C LYS A 43 15.87 -2.24 10.17
N ILE A 44 15.42 -1.98 11.38
CA ILE A 44 14.31 -2.70 12.00
C ILE A 44 13.02 -2.44 11.20
N ILE A 45 12.76 -1.21 10.81
CA ILE A 45 11.59 -0.84 9.99
C ILE A 45 11.63 -1.56 8.66
N ALA A 46 12.78 -1.60 8.00
CA ALA A 46 12.95 -2.32 6.75
C ALA A 46 12.64 -3.81 6.92
N ASN A 47 13.15 -4.42 7.98
CA ASN A 47 12.88 -5.83 8.28
C ASN A 47 11.41 -6.08 8.57
N VAL A 48 10.74 -5.19 9.29
CA VAL A 48 9.32 -5.29 9.59
C VAL A 48 8.49 -5.17 8.31
N LEU A 49 8.83 -4.23 7.43
CA LEU A 49 8.15 -4.08 6.14
C LEU A 49 8.35 -5.30 5.24
N ASP A 50 9.55 -5.87 5.22
CA ASP A 50 9.82 -7.09 4.46
C ASP A 50 9.01 -8.26 5.00
N ALA A 51 8.95 -8.40 6.31
CA ALA A 51 8.13 -9.42 6.96
C ALA A 51 6.64 -9.22 6.67
N PHE A 52 6.17 -7.98 6.68
CA PHE A 52 4.80 -7.64 6.32
C PHE A 52 4.47 -8.09 4.89
N TRP A 53 5.33 -7.79 3.93
CA TRP A 53 5.11 -8.19 2.55
C TRP A 53 5.18 -9.70 2.36
N ASN A 54 6.04 -10.39 3.11
CA ASN A 54 6.09 -11.84 3.10
C ASN A 54 4.79 -12.45 3.62
N VAL A 55 4.22 -11.90 4.69
CA VAL A 55 2.92 -12.32 5.21
C VAL A 55 1.82 -12.09 4.18
N VAL A 56 1.82 -10.94 3.52
CA VAL A 56 0.86 -10.65 2.45
C VAL A 56 0.99 -11.67 1.32
N TYR A 57 2.20 -11.93 0.87
CA TYR A 57 2.46 -12.89 -0.21
C TYR A 57 1.93 -14.27 0.15
N GLU A 58 2.30 -14.78 1.31
CA GLU A 58 1.89 -16.11 1.77
C GLU A 58 0.37 -16.22 1.95
N SER A 59 -0.25 -15.18 2.49
CA SER A 59 -1.69 -15.16 2.70
C SER A 59 -2.45 -15.18 1.37
N ILE A 60 -2.03 -14.39 0.41
CA ILE A 60 -2.64 -14.38 -0.92
C ILE A 60 -2.43 -15.71 -1.65
N GLU A 61 -1.24 -16.30 -1.53
CA GLU A 61 -0.95 -17.62 -2.10
C GLU A 61 -1.88 -18.70 -1.53
N ASN A 62 -2.20 -18.61 -0.26
CA ASN A 62 -3.14 -19.53 0.40
C ASN A 62 -4.61 -19.22 0.10
N GLY A 63 -4.90 -18.13 -0.58
CA GLY A 63 -6.26 -17.72 -0.90
C GLY A 63 -6.95 -16.90 0.18
N ASP A 64 -6.20 -16.42 1.16
CA ASP A 64 -6.73 -15.64 2.27
C ASP A 64 -6.84 -14.16 1.90
N SER A 65 -7.85 -13.50 2.46
CA SER A 65 -8.02 -12.06 2.35
C SER A 65 -7.32 -11.36 3.49
N ILE A 66 -6.76 -10.18 3.21
CA ILE A 66 -6.11 -9.35 4.21
C ILE A 66 -6.91 -8.07 4.36
N LYS A 67 -7.32 -7.76 5.58
CA LYS A 67 -8.04 -6.52 5.88
C LYS A 67 -7.30 -5.76 6.98
N ILE A 68 -6.81 -4.60 6.63
CA ILE A 68 -6.27 -3.63 7.59
C ILE A 68 -7.34 -2.57 7.79
N ASN A 69 -7.94 -2.57 8.98
CA ASN A 69 -9.07 -1.70 9.29
C ASN A 69 -8.76 -0.24 8.98
N ASN A 70 -9.68 0.43 8.31
CA ASN A 70 -9.63 1.84 7.91
C ASN A 70 -8.62 2.16 6.80
N TYR A 71 -7.79 1.22 6.35
CA TYR A 71 -6.77 1.50 5.35
C TYR A 71 -7.00 0.74 4.05
N ILE A 72 -6.86 -0.57 4.07
CA ILE A 72 -6.92 -1.34 2.82
C ILE A 72 -7.43 -2.75 3.06
N LYS A 73 -8.13 -3.29 2.06
CA LYS A 73 -8.51 -4.69 1.99
C LYS A 73 -7.97 -5.27 0.69
N MET A 74 -7.28 -6.39 0.78
CA MET A 74 -6.74 -7.13 -0.36
C MET A 74 -7.41 -8.50 -0.42
N GLU A 75 -8.11 -8.78 -1.52
CA GLU A 75 -8.82 -10.05 -1.73
C GLU A 75 -8.33 -10.72 -3.03
N PRO A 76 -7.94 -11.99 -2.98
CA PRO A 76 -7.76 -12.74 -4.22
C PRO A 76 -9.13 -13.05 -4.81
N LYS A 77 -9.35 -12.63 -6.05
CA LYS A 77 -10.60 -12.85 -6.76
C LYS A 77 -10.36 -13.67 -8.02
N TYR A 78 -11.16 -14.71 -8.19
CA TYR A 78 -11.08 -15.57 -9.35
C TYR A 78 -11.83 -14.98 -10.54
N TYR A 79 -11.17 -14.96 -11.68
CA TYR A 79 -11.74 -14.55 -12.95
C TYR A 79 -11.72 -15.72 -13.90
N LYS A 80 -12.90 -16.06 -14.46
CA LYS A 80 -13.04 -17.12 -15.44
C LYS A 80 -12.31 -16.78 -16.73
N ALA A 81 -11.93 -17.80 -17.50
CA ALA A 81 -11.39 -17.60 -18.83
C ALA A 81 -12.40 -16.86 -19.71
N VAL A 82 -11.94 -15.83 -20.40
CA VAL A 82 -12.76 -15.02 -21.29
C VAL A 82 -12.19 -15.09 -22.68
N LYS A 83 -13.07 -15.34 -23.67
CA LYS A 83 -12.72 -15.19 -25.07
C LYS A 83 -12.88 -13.73 -25.45
N LEU A 84 -11.77 -13.06 -25.74
CA LEU A 84 -11.81 -11.73 -26.31
C LEU A 84 -12.02 -11.86 -27.83
N ASN A 85 -13.22 -11.62 -28.29
CA ASN A 85 -13.47 -11.44 -29.71
C ASN A 85 -12.93 -10.07 -30.08
N ALA A 86 -11.83 -10.06 -30.83
CA ALA A 86 -11.38 -8.85 -31.49
C ALA A 86 -12.38 -8.56 -32.63
N ASN A 87 -13.41 -7.79 -32.33
CA ASN A 87 -14.39 -7.38 -33.30
C ASN A 87 -13.76 -6.48 -34.34
N GLY A 88 -13.78 -6.88 -35.59
CA GLY A 88 -13.68 -5.98 -36.69
C GLY A 88 -12.50 -6.14 -37.62
N PHE A 89 -11.62 -7.04 -37.40
CA PHE A 89 -10.54 -7.32 -38.35
C PHE A 89 -10.39 -8.82 -38.56
N ASN A 90 -10.26 -9.18 -39.83
CA ASN A 90 -10.31 -10.55 -40.32
C ASN A 90 -9.20 -11.48 -39.85
N ASN A 91 -8.37 -11.02 -38.97
CA ASN A 91 -7.33 -11.86 -38.38
C ASN A 91 -7.72 -12.23 -36.97
N ILE A 92 -8.51 -13.24 -36.94
CA ILE A 92 -9.05 -13.84 -35.73
C ILE A 92 -7.98 -14.65 -35.08
N THR A 93 -7.15 -14.04 -34.30
CA THR A 93 -6.53 -14.75 -33.21
C THR A 93 -7.52 -14.65 -32.04
N GLU A 94 -8.17 -15.76 -31.77
CA GLU A 94 -8.96 -15.90 -30.55
C GLU A 94 -8.02 -15.75 -29.37
N ASN A 95 -7.94 -14.54 -28.81
CA ASN A 95 -7.19 -14.32 -27.58
C ASN A 95 -8.02 -14.84 -26.42
N ILE A 96 -7.72 -16.06 -26.03
CA ILE A 96 -8.29 -16.64 -24.81
C ILE A 96 -7.46 -16.13 -23.63
N VAL A 97 -8.08 -15.33 -22.79
CA VAL A 97 -7.48 -14.94 -21.51
C VAL A 97 -7.74 -16.11 -20.56
N PRO A 98 -6.69 -16.78 -20.07
CA PRO A 98 -6.86 -17.94 -19.19
C PRO A 98 -7.49 -17.53 -17.87
N ALA A 99 -8.13 -18.47 -17.21
CA ALA A 99 -8.64 -18.30 -15.86
C ALA A 99 -7.50 -17.93 -14.91
N ARG A 100 -7.72 -16.96 -14.05
CA ARG A 100 -6.68 -16.45 -13.18
C ARG A 100 -7.25 -15.85 -11.89
N TYR A 101 -6.43 -15.78 -10.87
CA TYR A 101 -6.69 -14.98 -9.69
C TYR A 101 -6.04 -13.62 -9.83
N ARG A 102 -6.77 -12.59 -9.42
CA ARG A 102 -6.24 -11.23 -9.33
C ARG A 102 -6.56 -10.69 -7.94
N ILE A 103 -5.70 -9.81 -7.45
CA ILE A 103 -5.94 -9.16 -6.17
C ILE A 103 -6.86 -7.98 -6.38
N ARG A 104 -7.96 -7.95 -5.65
CA ARG A 104 -8.86 -6.81 -5.60
C ARG A 104 -8.50 -5.96 -4.39
N PHE A 105 -8.21 -4.69 -4.64
CA PHE A 105 -7.91 -3.72 -3.60
C PHE A 105 -9.15 -2.90 -3.30
N THR A 106 -9.51 -2.81 -2.03
CA THR A 106 -10.60 -1.94 -1.56
C THR A 106 -10.03 -0.93 -0.58
N MET A 107 -10.31 0.33 -0.83
CA MET A 107 -9.82 1.43 -0.01
C MET A 107 -10.64 1.56 1.26
N GLY A 108 -9.97 1.69 2.42
CA GLY A 108 -10.63 1.91 3.71
C GLY A 108 -11.01 3.37 3.94
N GLU A 109 -11.76 3.61 4.99
CA GLU A 109 -12.30 4.94 5.32
C GLU A 109 -11.22 6.00 5.50
N ARG A 110 -10.10 5.63 6.10
CA ARG A 110 -9.00 6.56 6.36
C ARG A 110 -8.35 7.06 5.07
N LEU A 111 -8.16 6.16 4.10
CA LEU A 111 -7.61 6.52 2.80
C LEU A 111 -8.62 7.30 1.95
N LYS A 112 -9.91 6.97 2.06
CA LYS A 112 -10.97 7.74 1.41
C LYS A 112 -11.00 9.18 1.92
N GLU A 113 -10.85 9.37 3.22
CA GLU A 113 -10.75 10.69 3.83
C GLU A 113 -9.56 11.49 3.30
N ALA A 114 -8.41 10.84 3.15
CA ALA A 114 -7.23 11.49 2.58
C ALA A 114 -7.47 11.96 1.14
N CYS A 115 -8.11 11.13 0.32
CA CYS A 115 -8.48 11.50 -1.03
C CYS A 115 -9.48 12.66 -1.07
N LYS A 116 -10.43 12.67 -0.15
CA LYS A 116 -11.42 13.74 -0.02
C LYS A 116 -10.75 15.07 0.33
N ARG A 117 -9.82 15.05 1.27
CA ARG A 117 -9.05 16.25 1.65
C ARG A 117 -8.20 16.77 0.49
N LEU A 118 -7.58 15.89 -0.26
CA LEU A 118 -6.82 16.27 -1.45
C LEU A 118 -7.71 16.93 -2.50
N SER A 119 -8.90 16.39 -2.73
CA SER A 119 -9.88 16.94 -3.66
C SER A 119 -10.32 18.35 -3.23
N GLN A 120 -10.53 18.57 -1.94
CA GLN A 120 -10.88 19.86 -1.39
C GLN A 120 -9.75 20.89 -1.59
N LYS A 121 -8.50 20.50 -1.38
CA LYS A 121 -7.35 21.37 -1.64
C LYS A 121 -7.26 21.81 -3.09
N LYS A 122 -7.52 20.90 -4.03
CA LYS A 122 -7.54 21.25 -5.44
C LYS A 122 -8.67 22.21 -5.80
N CYS A 123 -9.83 22.05 -5.20
CA CYS A 123 -10.94 22.97 -5.39
C CYS A 123 -10.62 24.37 -4.84
N ASP A 124 -9.97 24.45 -3.68
CA ASP A 124 -9.56 25.71 -3.07
C ASP A 124 -8.49 26.41 -3.91
N ASP A 125 -7.52 25.68 -4.45
CA ASP A 125 -6.49 26.23 -5.34
C ASP A 125 -7.08 26.76 -6.65
N SER A 126 -8.12 26.09 -7.19
CA SER A 126 -8.80 26.56 -8.40
C SER A 126 -9.76 27.72 -8.15
N ALA A 127 -10.20 27.92 -6.91
CA ALA A 127 -11.09 29.02 -6.54
C ALA A 127 -10.35 30.34 -6.29
N THR A 128 -9.02 30.31 -6.16
CA THR A 128 -8.20 31.50 -5.93
C THR A 128 -7.63 32.11 -7.21
N ASP A 129 -7.95 31.57 -8.37
CA ASP A 129 -7.56 32.18 -9.66
C ASP A 129 -8.57 33.23 -10.13
#